data_ff5187152b1fda9c4ae6cb5bbe400536
#
_entry.id   ff5187152b1fda9c4ae6cb5bbe400536
#
_cell.length_a   1.000
_cell.length_b   1.000
_cell.length_c   1.000
_cell.angle_alpha   90.00
_cell.angle_beta   90.00
_cell.angle_gamma   90.00
#
_symmetry.space_group_name_H-M   'P 1'
#
loop_
_entity.id
_entity.type
_entity.pdbx_description
1 polymer ?
#
loop_
_entity_poly.entity_id
_entity_poly.type
_entity_poly.pdbx_seq_one_letter_code
_entity_poly.pdbx_strand_id
1 'polypeptide(L)'
;MRVAVDYQSTQGRPTGIGVYAKSICEEIERLSLPVSFVYLRKGRDRDLSAAGRILWENVEVPLQTAGKKIDLLYCPGFSPPLFSFCPRVVTVHDIIGKVYPSNRGRGAKFYWSSWQPLALRHAEKIVASSESTRRDLCQFLRITEKKIEVVYLGARAQFSSSINREQVAVVLGRHLITGPYLLLVGSLEPRKNILGALRAYEKVRGAVSDLKFVIVGKPAGAEVQVHRFIQEKNLTNQVKIIGYVSDEELVCLYHGAMAYLMLSYYEGFGYPVLEGMACGLPGVVSNRSSLPEVAGDAALLVDPDNESQVVSALKDILVDSRLRQSLAVKALERVGEFSLEKAAKKMSTIFYQTAHAGGARP
;
A
#
# COMPACT_ATOMS: atom_id res chain seq x y z
N MET A 1 -17.31 -16.82 16.71
CA MET A 1 -16.51 -17.54 15.70
C MET A 1 -15.03 -17.39 16.03
N ARG A 2 -14.26 -18.49 16.01
CA ARG A 2 -12.80 -18.49 16.30
C ARG A 2 -12.00 -18.49 15.00
N VAL A 3 -11.27 -17.43 14.74
CA VAL A 3 -10.45 -17.25 13.53
C VAL A 3 -8.97 -17.36 13.89
N ALA A 4 -8.27 -18.36 13.33
CA ALA A 4 -6.81 -18.40 13.40
C ALA A 4 -6.23 -17.41 12.39
N VAL A 5 -5.25 -16.60 12.79
CA VAL A 5 -4.63 -15.58 11.93
C VAL A 5 -3.14 -15.87 11.77
N ASP A 6 -2.65 -16.00 10.54
CA ASP A 6 -1.20 -15.96 10.29
C ASP A 6 -0.67 -14.56 10.61
N TYR A 7 -0.16 -14.42 11.83
CA TYR A 7 0.29 -13.14 12.38
C TYR A 7 1.82 -12.97 12.30
N GLN A 8 2.50 -13.85 11.56
CA GLN A 8 3.97 -13.84 11.43
C GLN A 8 4.50 -12.55 10.79
N SER A 9 3.75 -11.97 9.84
CA SER A 9 4.12 -10.70 9.16
C SER A 9 4.11 -9.46 10.07
N THR A 10 3.54 -9.56 11.28
CA THR A 10 3.54 -8.48 12.27
C THR A 10 4.77 -8.49 13.18
N GLN A 11 5.61 -9.54 13.07
CA GLN A 11 6.80 -9.69 13.91
C GLN A 11 8.00 -8.96 13.30
N GLY A 12 8.87 -8.44 14.14
CA GLY A 12 10.05 -7.66 13.71
C GLY A 12 9.69 -6.25 13.25
N ARG A 13 10.36 -5.77 12.19
CA ARG A 13 10.03 -4.45 11.60
C ARG A 13 8.73 -4.57 10.82
N PRO A 14 7.68 -3.81 11.18
CA PRO A 14 6.39 -3.93 10.54
C PRO A 14 6.49 -3.63 9.04
N THR A 15 6.03 -4.57 8.22
CA THR A 15 5.81 -4.37 6.79
C THR A 15 4.39 -3.84 6.55
N GLY A 16 4.09 -3.34 5.36
CA GLY A 16 2.71 -2.91 5.02
C GLY A 16 1.67 -4.01 5.30
N ILE A 17 2.00 -5.28 5.01
CA ILE A 17 1.15 -6.45 5.32
C ILE A 17 0.97 -6.61 6.83
N GLY A 18 2.04 -6.48 7.62
CA GLY A 18 1.98 -6.59 9.06
C GLY A 18 1.15 -5.47 9.70
N VAL A 19 1.31 -4.23 9.23
CA VAL A 19 0.48 -3.09 9.67
C VAL A 19 -0.99 -3.34 9.37
N TYR A 20 -1.31 -3.77 8.14
CA TYR A 20 -2.68 -4.11 7.74
C TYR A 20 -3.27 -5.22 8.62
N ALA A 21 -2.54 -6.33 8.80
CA ALA A 21 -2.99 -7.46 9.61
C ALA A 21 -3.33 -7.04 11.03
N LYS A 22 -2.48 -6.20 11.63
CA LYS A 22 -2.71 -5.64 12.96
C LYS A 22 -3.94 -4.74 12.97
N SER A 23 -4.00 -3.75 12.09
CA SER A 23 -5.08 -2.76 12.07
C SER A 23 -6.46 -3.40 11.86
N ILE A 24 -6.58 -4.39 10.96
CA ILE A 24 -7.88 -5.02 10.69
C ILE A 24 -8.35 -5.89 11.87
N CYS A 25 -7.43 -6.61 12.51
CA CYS A 25 -7.78 -7.42 13.68
C CYS A 25 -8.18 -6.54 14.88
N GLU A 26 -7.38 -5.53 15.19
CA GLU A 26 -7.67 -4.58 16.28
C GLU A 26 -8.99 -3.84 16.05
N GLU A 27 -9.31 -3.47 14.82
CA GLU A 27 -10.57 -2.79 14.51
C GLU A 27 -11.78 -3.72 14.66
N ILE A 28 -11.66 -5.00 14.25
CA ILE A 28 -12.71 -6.01 14.46
C ILE A 28 -12.96 -6.20 15.97
N GLU A 29 -11.90 -6.26 16.79
CA GLU A 29 -12.00 -6.36 18.24
C GLU A 29 -12.60 -5.08 18.86
N ARG A 30 -12.15 -3.91 18.44
CA ARG A 30 -12.67 -2.59 18.88
C ARG A 30 -14.17 -2.45 18.64
N LEU A 31 -14.65 -2.93 17.49
CA LEU A 31 -16.07 -2.91 17.12
C LEU A 31 -16.88 -4.03 17.79
N SER A 32 -16.25 -4.85 18.63
CA SER A 32 -16.88 -6.00 19.30
C SER A 32 -17.64 -6.92 18.32
N LEU A 33 -17.11 -7.10 17.11
CA LEU A 33 -17.70 -7.99 16.11
C LEU A 33 -17.58 -9.45 16.60
N PRO A 34 -18.48 -10.37 16.20
CA PRO A 34 -18.57 -11.73 16.76
C PRO A 34 -17.43 -12.66 16.27
N VAL A 35 -16.20 -12.19 16.37
CA VAL A 35 -14.96 -12.87 15.97
C VAL A 35 -13.97 -12.83 17.11
N SER A 36 -13.38 -13.98 17.46
CA SER A 36 -12.26 -14.07 18.39
C SER A 36 -11.03 -14.59 17.66
N PHE A 37 -9.89 -13.96 17.85
CA PHE A 37 -8.68 -14.31 17.12
C PHE A 37 -7.77 -15.26 17.89
N VAL A 38 -7.14 -16.19 17.17
CA VAL A 38 -6.04 -17.02 17.63
C VAL A 38 -4.83 -16.68 16.76
N TYR A 39 -3.88 -15.93 17.33
CA TYR A 39 -2.72 -15.43 16.58
C TYR A 39 -1.63 -16.52 16.47
N LEU A 40 -1.30 -16.91 15.24
CA LEU A 40 -0.27 -17.90 14.94
C LEU A 40 1.06 -17.20 14.68
N ARG A 41 2.13 -17.62 15.38
CA ARG A 41 3.47 -17.00 15.32
C ARG A 41 4.55 -18.05 15.49
N LYS A 42 5.70 -17.86 14.84
CA LYS A 42 6.90 -18.71 14.93
C LYS A 42 8.00 -18.17 15.87
N GLY A 43 7.80 -17.10 16.60
CA GLY A 43 8.86 -16.45 17.39
C GLY A 43 8.99 -14.97 17.04
N ARG A 44 9.92 -14.28 17.69
CA ARG A 44 9.83 -12.81 17.79
C ARG A 44 10.38 -11.98 16.63
N ASP A 45 11.34 -12.43 15.80
CA ASP A 45 12.18 -11.43 15.12
C ASP A 45 12.67 -11.73 13.70
N ARG A 46 12.00 -12.48 12.84
CA ARG A 46 12.56 -12.69 11.50
C ARG A 46 11.53 -12.69 10.38
N ASP A 47 11.84 -11.90 9.34
CA ASP A 47 11.31 -12.10 8.01
C ASP A 47 11.73 -13.49 7.52
N LEU A 48 10.75 -14.33 7.18
CA LEU A 48 11.01 -15.66 6.70
C LEU A 48 11.56 -15.61 5.27
N SER A 49 12.59 -16.40 4.98
CA SER A 49 13.01 -16.67 3.60
C SER A 49 11.86 -17.34 2.82
N ALA A 50 11.94 -17.37 1.48
CA ALA A 50 10.93 -18.04 0.66
C ALA A 50 10.68 -19.50 1.09
N ALA A 51 11.73 -20.27 1.33
CA ALA A 51 11.62 -21.64 1.83
C ALA A 51 11.03 -21.70 3.24
N GLY A 52 11.48 -20.81 4.14
CA GLY A 52 10.95 -20.71 5.50
C GLY A 52 9.47 -20.33 5.51
N ARG A 53 9.03 -19.48 4.58
CA ARG A 53 7.63 -19.11 4.39
C ARG A 53 6.79 -20.29 3.95
N ILE A 54 7.23 -21.05 2.96
CA ILE A 54 6.54 -22.26 2.49
C ILE A 54 6.41 -23.29 3.63
N LEU A 55 7.49 -23.50 4.40
CA LEU A 55 7.45 -24.41 5.56
C LEU A 55 6.49 -23.93 6.63
N TRP A 56 6.53 -22.64 6.99
CA TRP A 56 5.61 -22.03 7.94
C TRP A 56 4.16 -22.23 7.53
N GLU A 57 3.82 -21.83 6.32
CA GLU A 57 2.45 -21.89 5.80
C GLU A 57 1.91 -23.32 5.72
N ASN A 58 2.74 -24.30 5.31
CA ASN A 58 2.25 -25.65 4.98
C ASN A 58 2.49 -26.70 6.05
N VAL A 59 3.32 -26.45 7.04
CA VAL A 59 3.59 -27.39 8.14
C VAL A 59 3.19 -26.77 9.48
N GLU A 60 3.78 -25.63 9.83
CA GLU A 60 3.61 -25.08 11.17
C GLU A 60 2.23 -24.49 11.40
N VAL A 61 1.65 -23.78 10.44
CA VAL A 61 0.29 -23.22 10.52
C VAL A 61 -0.76 -24.35 10.67
N PRO A 62 -0.78 -25.41 9.83
CA PRO A 62 -1.67 -26.55 10.04
C PRO A 62 -1.49 -27.23 11.41
N LEU A 63 -0.24 -27.48 11.82
CA LEU A 63 0.05 -28.10 13.13
C LEU A 63 -0.44 -27.22 14.28
N GLN A 64 -0.26 -25.91 14.22
CA GLN A 64 -0.74 -25.00 15.28
C GLN A 64 -2.27 -24.91 15.33
N THR A 65 -2.98 -25.23 14.28
CA THR A 65 -4.46 -25.26 14.21
C THR A 65 -5.04 -26.64 14.51
N ALA A 66 -4.23 -27.70 14.36
CA ALA A 66 -4.65 -29.08 14.63
C ALA A 66 -5.16 -29.24 16.06
N GLY A 67 -6.28 -29.96 16.22
CA GLY A 67 -6.91 -30.23 17.53
C GLY A 67 -7.54 -29.01 18.23
N LYS A 68 -7.42 -27.81 17.65
CA LYS A 68 -8.09 -26.61 18.15
C LYS A 68 -9.44 -26.43 17.44
N LYS A 69 -10.46 -25.97 18.19
CA LYS A 69 -11.76 -25.59 17.58
C LYS A 69 -11.60 -24.26 16.85
N ILE A 70 -11.08 -24.30 15.62
CA ILE A 70 -10.91 -23.15 14.72
C ILE A 70 -11.94 -23.25 13.59
N ASP A 71 -12.73 -22.19 13.44
CA ASP A 71 -13.77 -22.12 12.43
C ASP A 71 -13.23 -21.68 11.06
N LEU A 72 -12.14 -20.88 11.05
CA LEU A 72 -11.56 -20.29 9.85
C LEU A 72 -10.08 -19.96 10.06
N LEU A 73 -9.27 -20.14 9.01
CA LEU A 73 -7.89 -19.63 8.92
C LEU A 73 -7.85 -18.38 8.05
N TYR A 74 -7.35 -17.29 8.62
CA TYR A 74 -7.11 -16.03 7.92
C TYR A 74 -5.62 -15.79 7.67
N CYS A 75 -5.26 -15.59 6.39
CA CYS A 75 -3.93 -15.23 5.95
C CYS A 75 -3.97 -13.78 5.44
N PRO A 76 -3.52 -12.76 6.19
CA PRO A 76 -3.63 -11.35 5.81
C PRO A 76 -2.67 -10.91 4.70
N GLY A 77 -1.88 -11.83 4.17
CA GLY A 77 -0.96 -11.64 3.05
C GLY A 77 -0.28 -12.96 2.69
N PHE A 78 0.63 -12.93 1.71
CA PHE A 78 1.38 -14.08 1.20
C PHE A 78 0.49 -15.17 0.59
N SER A 79 0.62 -16.43 1.05
CA SER A 79 -0.20 -17.54 0.56
C SER A 79 -0.84 -18.35 1.70
N PRO A 80 -2.01 -18.96 1.46
CA PRO A 80 -2.58 -19.90 2.40
C PRO A 80 -1.86 -21.25 2.31
N PRO A 81 -1.94 -22.11 3.33
CA PRO A 81 -1.49 -23.49 3.23
C PRO A 81 -2.28 -24.26 2.16
N LEU A 82 -1.63 -25.22 1.48
CA LEU A 82 -2.32 -26.11 0.54
C LEU A 82 -3.33 -27.01 1.23
N PHE A 83 -3.04 -27.39 2.49
CA PHE A 83 -3.93 -28.16 3.34
C PHE A 83 -4.27 -27.38 4.61
N SER A 84 -5.54 -27.41 5.01
CA SER A 84 -6.04 -26.82 6.26
C SER A 84 -7.19 -27.62 6.80
N PHE A 85 -7.31 -27.67 8.13
CA PHE A 85 -8.44 -28.32 8.84
C PHE A 85 -9.72 -27.47 8.84
N CYS A 86 -9.63 -26.22 8.41
CA CYS A 86 -10.75 -25.28 8.33
C CYS A 86 -10.68 -24.46 7.02
N PRO A 87 -11.78 -23.82 6.61
CA PRO A 87 -11.78 -22.92 5.47
C PRO A 87 -10.74 -21.80 5.59
N ARG A 88 -10.21 -21.34 4.45
CA ARG A 88 -9.16 -20.32 4.35
C ARG A 88 -9.65 -19.06 3.66
N VAL A 89 -9.42 -17.93 4.29
CA VAL A 89 -9.52 -16.60 3.67
C VAL A 89 -8.12 -16.01 3.57
N VAL A 90 -7.76 -15.48 2.42
CA VAL A 90 -6.46 -14.85 2.19
C VAL A 90 -6.63 -13.44 1.62
N THR A 91 -5.92 -12.46 2.17
CA THR A 91 -5.84 -11.12 1.58
C THR A 91 -4.66 -11.05 0.61
N VAL A 92 -4.91 -10.60 -0.61
CA VAL A 92 -3.91 -10.32 -1.64
C VAL A 92 -3.88 -8.82 -1.86
N HIS A 93 -2.77 -8.19 -1.44
CA HIS A 93 -2.58 -6.75 -1.60
C HIS A 93 -2.23 -6.36 -3.02
N ASP A 94 -1.43 -7.19 -3.68
CA ASP A 94 -1.01 -7.07 -5.08
C ASP A 94 -0.45 -8.40 -5.58
N ILE A 95 -0.17 -8.45 -6.88
CA ILE A 95 0.60 -9.52 -7.51
C ILE A 95 1.87 -8.99 -8.18
N ILE A 96 2.48 -7.97 -7.56
CA ILE A 96 3.67 -7.27 -8.09
C ILE A 96 4.82 -8.24 -8.38
N GLY A 97 4.98 -9.26 -7.55
CA GLY A 97 6.00 -10.29 -7.75
C GLY A 97 5.83 -11.08 -9.06
N LYS A 98 4.62 -11.08 -9.63
CA LYS A 98 4.29 -11.70 -10.92
C LYS A 98 4.39 -10.69 -12.07
N VAL A 99 3.85 -9.48 -11.90
CA VAL A 99 3.76 -8.46 -12.95
C VAL A 99 5.08 -7.72 -13.16
N TYR A 100 5.80 -7.42 -12.06
CA TYR A 100 7.10 -6.75 -12.05
C TYR A 100 8.14 -7.63 -11.33
N PRO A 101 8.61 -8.73 -11.94
CA PRO A 101 9.63 -9.59 -11.34
C PRO A 101 10.95 -8.82 -11.22
N SER A 102 11.20 -8.23 -10.05
CA SER A 102 12.45 -7.56 -9.74
C SER A 102 13.63 -8.56 -9.71
N ASN A 103 14.88 -8.07 -9.64
CA ASN A 103 16.09 -8.89 -9.47
C ASN A 103 16.15 -9.62 -8.11
N ARG A 104 15.04 -10.17 -7.66
CA ARG A 104 14.96 -11.01 -6.46
C ARG A 104 15.63 -12.36 -6.73
N GLY A 105 16.23 -12.95 -5.70
CA GLY A 105 16.87 -14.26 -5.81
C GLY A 105 15.90 -15.36 -6.33
N ARG A 106 16.45 -16.45 -6.83
CA ARG A 106 15.68 -17.56 -7.46
C ARG A 106 14.52 -18.08 -6.60
N GLY A 107 14.72 -18.20 -5.28
CA GLY A 107 13.67 -18.66 -4.36
C GLY A 107 12.47 -17.70 -4.27
N ALA A 108 12.71 -16.39 -4.21
CA ALA A 108 11.64 -15.41 -4.20
C ALA A 108 10.89 -15.39 -5.54
N LYS A 109 11.60 -15.50 -6.68
CA LYS A 109 10.95 -15.64 -8.00
C LYS A 109 10.03 -16.85 -8.03
N PHE A 110 10.50 -18.03 -7.58
CA PHE A 110 9.69 -19.24 -7.52
C PHE A 110 8.44 -19.03 -6.64
N TYR A 111 8.61 -18.45 -5.43
CA TYR A 111 7.51 -18.20 -4.52
C TYR A 111 6.40 -17.35 -5.18
N TRP A 112 6.75 -16.19 -5.72
CA TRP A 112 5.77 -15.25 -6.26
C TRP A 112 5.21 -15.64 -7.63
N SER A 113 6.00 -16.33 -8.49
CA SER A 113 5.56 -16.64 -9.86
C SER A 113 4.86 -18.00 -9.98
N SER A 114 5.10 -18.94 -9.05
CA SER A 114 4.60 -20.32 -9.16
C SER A 114 3.89 -20.80 -7.90
N TRP A 115 4.54 -20.65 -6.73
CA TRP A 115 4.01 -21.16 -5.47
C TRP A 115 2.75 -20.41 -5.00
N GLN A 116 2.82 -19.11 -4.85
CA GLN A 116 1.68 -18.30 -4.41
C GLN A 116 0.46 -18.46 -5.34
N PRO A 117 0.56 -18.39 -6.69
CA PRO A 117 -0.56 -18.65 -7.58
C PRO A 117 -1.20 -20.03 -7.37
N LEU A 118 -0.39 -21.07 -7.14
CA LEU A 118 -0.90 -22.39 -6.83
C LEU A 118 -1.67 -22.40 -5.50
N ALA A 119 -1.07 -21.86 -4.45
CA ALA A 119 -1.66 -21.83 -3.12
C ALA A 119 -2.97 -21.02 -3.07
N LEU A 120 -3.05 -19.88 -3.78
CA LEU A 120 -4.25 -19.06 -3.84
C LEU A 120 -5.46 -19.80 -4.43
N ARG A 121 -5.25 -20.75 -5.34
CA ARG A 121 -6.35 -21.57 -5.88
C ARG A 121 -7.01 -22.47 -4.84
N HIS A 122 -6.30 -22.78 -3.75
CA HIS A 122 -6.80 -23.59 -2.65
C HIS A 122 -7.53 -22.78 -1.58
N ALA A 123 -7.46 -21.44 -1.62
CA ALA A 123 -8.27 -20.60 -0.72
C ALA A 123 -9.77 -20.76 -1.04
N GLU A 124 -10.61 -20.80 -0.05
CA GLU A 124 -12.06 -20.78 -0.20
C GLU A 124 -12.51 -19.37 -0.61
N LYS A 125 -11.89 -18.32 -0.05
CA LYS A 125 -12.15 -16.93 -0.39
C LYS A 125 -10.86 -16.12 -0.44
N ILE A 126 -10.78 -15.21 -1.40
CA ILE A 126 -9.68 -14.27 -1.57
C ILE A 126 -10.23 -12.85 -1.38
N VAL A 127 -9.54 -12.06 -0.60
CA VAL A 127 -9.80 -10.63 -0.43
C VAL A 127 -8.77 -9.85 -1.23
N ALA A 128 -9.21 -9.09 -2.22
CA ALA A 128 -8.36 -8.18 -2.98
C ALA A 128 -8.43 -6.77 -2.38
N SER A 129 -7.29 -6.08 -2.30
CA SER A 129 -7.21 -4.71 -1.76
C SER A 129 -7.82 -3.66 -2.69
N SER A 130 -8.05 -4.01 -3.97
CA SER A 130 -8.59 -3.11 -4.99
C SER A 130 -9.27 -3.90 -6.12
N GLU A 131 -10.11 -3.23 -6.91
CA GLU A 131 -10.69 -3.79 -8.13
C GLU A 131 -9.59 -4.07 -9.17
N SER A 132 -8.51 -3.29 -9.17
CA SER A 132 -7.34 -3.56 -10.00
C SER A 132 -6.70 -4.89 -9.60
N THR A 133 -6.46 -5.14 -8.31
CA THR A 133 -5.92 -6.42 -7.83
C THR A 133 -6.87 -7.59 -8.15
N ARG A 134 -8.19 -7.39 -8.07
CA ARG A 134 -9.18 -8.41 -8.48
C ARG A 134 -9.04 -8.76 -9.96
N ARG A 135 -8.98 -7.75 -10.84
CA ARG A 135 -8.76 -7.96 -12.28
C ARG A 135 -7.47 -8.72 -12.56
N ASP A 136 -6.39 -8.33 -11.89
CA ASP A 136 -5.08 -8.97 -12.03
C ASP A 136 -5.08 -10.44 -11.58
N LEU A 137 -5.75 -10.76 -10.47
CA LEU A 137 -5.92 -12.13 -10.00
C LEU A 137 -6.67 -13.00 -11.03
N CYS A 138 -7.73 -12.45 -11.63
CA CYS A 138 -8.49 -13.14 -12.68
C CYS A 138 -7.63 -13.32 -13.95
N GLN A 139 -6.99 -12.25 -14.41
CA GLN A 139 -6.27 -12.22 -15.69
C GLN A 139 -4.97 -13.04 -15.66
N PHE A 140 -4.11 -12.78 -14.65
CA PHE A 140 -2.75 -13.35 -14.62
C PHE A 140 -2.67 -14.68 -13.87
N LEU A 141 -3.54 -14.90 -12.86
CA LEU A 141 -3.52 -16.12 -12.06
C LEU A 141 -4.70 -17.05 -12.37
N ARG A 142 -5.64 -16.62 -13.22
CA ARG A 142 -6.85 -17.36 -13.60
C ARG A 142 -7.68 -17.80 -12.39
N ILE A 143 -7.75 -16.94 -11.37
CA ILE A 143 -8.62 -17.16 -10.22
C ILE A 143 -10.05 -16.81 -10.62
N THR A 144 -11.00 -17.66 -10.25
CA THR A 144 -12.42 -17.42 -10.53
C THR A 144 -12.93 -16.23 -9.74
N GLU A 145 -13.56 -15.27 -10.40
CA GLU A 145 -14.05 -14.01 -9.81
C GLU A 145 -14.95 -14.25 -8.59
N LYS A 146 -15.80 -15.27 -8.60
CA LYS A 146 -16.68 -15.65 -7.48
C LYS A 146 -15.94 -15.95 -6.17
N LYS A 147 -14.64 -16.26 -6.22
CA LYS A 147 -13.78 -16.45 -5.04
C LYS A 147 -13.25 -15.13 -4.48
N ILE A 148 -13.35 -14.03 -5.22
CA ILE A 148 -12.67 -12.78 -4.87
C ILE A 148 -13.69 -11.75 -4.38
N GLU A 149 -13.42 -11.20 -3.20
CA GLU A 149 -14.12 -10.04 -2.66
C GLU A 149 -13.15 -8.85 -2.58
N VAL A 150 -13.59 -7.67 -2.96
CA VAL A 150 -12.77 -6.47 -2.81
C VAL A 150 -13.07 -5.82 -1.47
N VAL A 151 -12.03 -5.62 -0.67
CA VAL A 151 -12.11 -4.86 0.59
C VAL A 151 -11.05 -3.78 0.55
N TYR A 152 -11.47 -2.54 0.37
CA TYR A 152 -10.57 -1.40 0.38
C TYR A 152 -9.88 -1.24 1.72
N LEU A 153 -8.63 -0.81 1.67
CA LEU A 153 -7.86 -0.53 2.86
C LEU A 153 -8.31 0.81 3.47
N GLY A 154 -8.39 0.86 4.79
CA GLY A 154 -8.73 2.10 5.48
C GLY A 154 -7.56 3.07 5.56
N ALA A 155 -7.87 4.37 5.56
CA ALA A 155 -6.89 5.38 5.91
C ALA A 155 -6.41 5.18 7.35
N ARG A 156 -5.11 5.33 7.59
CA ARG A 156 -4.54 5.23 8.94
C ARG A 156 -4.89 6.47 9.74
N ALA A 157 -5.33 6.29 10.98
CA ALA A 157 -5.90 7.36 11.81
C ALA A 157 -4.96 8.55 12.04
N GLN A 158 -3.64 8.34 12.05
CA GLN A 158 -2.66 9.42 12.21
C GLN A 158 -2.61 10.38 11.01
N PHE A 159 -3.02 9.94 9.81
CA PHE A 159 -3.13 10.80 8.64
C PHE A 159 -4.51 11.47 8.66
N SER A 160 -4.55 12.74 9.00
CA SER A 160 -5.76 13.54 9.10
C SER A 160 -5.48 14.97 8.65
N SER A 161 -6.54 15.75 8.39
CA SER A 161 -6.41 17.15 8.00
C SER A 161 -6.00 18.09 9.16
N SER A 162 -5.95 17.58 10.39
CA SER A 162 -5.58 18.37 11.58
C SER A 162 -4.16 18.02 12.03
N ILE A 163 -3.32 19.04 12.15
CA ILE A 163 -1.95 18.90 12.64
C ILE A 163 -1.50 20.17 13.39
N ASN A 164 -0.59 20.01 14.35
CA ASN A 164 0.10 21.12 14.96
C ASN A 164 1.17 21.69 14.00
N ARG A 165 1.01 22.95 13.58
CA ARG A 165 1.93 23.64 12.66
C ARG A 165 3.35 23.77 13.20
N GLU A 166 3.54 23.87 14.51
CA GLU A 166 4.88 23.91 15.12
C GLU A 166 5.62 22.59 14.92
N GLN A 167 4.90 21.45 15.03
CA GLN A 167 5.48 20.13 14.73
C GLN A 167 5.92 20.04 13.26
N VAL A 168 5.12 20.56 12.34
CA VAL A 168 5.49 20.61 10.91
C VAL A 168 6.79 21.40 10.75
N ALA A 169 6.87 22.61 11.31
CA ALA A 169 8.07 23.45 11.22
C ALA A 169 9.32 22.76 11.81
N VAL A 170 9.20 22.09 12.95
CA VAL A 170 10.28 21.33 13.59
C VAL A 170 10.77 20.21 12.69
N VAL A 171 9.85 19.41 12.09
CA VAL A 171 10.22 18.30 11.21
C VAL A 171 10.86 18.81 9.92
N LEU A 172 10.30 19.84 9.28
CA LEU A 172 10.90 20.44 8.09
C LEU A 172 12.31 21.00 8.39
N GLY A 173 12.49 21.68 9.54
CA GLY A 173 13.80 22.17 9.97
C GLY A 173 14.81 21.05 10.19
N ARG A 174 14.41 19.94 10.83
CA ARG A 174 15.24 18.75 11.03
C ARG A 174 15.75 18.15 9.73
N HIS A 175 14.87 18.12 8.71
CA HIS A 175 15.24 17.68 7.37
C HIS A 175 15.81 18.78 6.48
N LEU A 176 16.07 19.99 7.01
CA LEU A 176 16.56 21.14 6.25
C LEU A 176 15.71 21.42 5.00
N ILE A 177 14.40 21.30 5.09
CA ILE A 177 13.45 21.62 4.02
C ILE A 177 13.00 23.06 4.21
N THR A 178 13.37 23.92 3.29
CA THR A 178 13.01 25.34 3.28
C THR A 178 12.23 25.68 2.01
N GLY A 179 11.20 26.52 2.15
CA GLY A 179 10.39 26.94 1.01
C GLY A 179 9.35 25.88 0.55
N PRO A 180 8.67 26.16 -0.56
CA PRO A 180 7.64 25.29 -1.11
C PRO A 180 8.25 24.01 -1.70
N TYR A 181 7.52 22.89 -1.59
CA TYR A 181 8.00 21.64 -2.20
C TYR A 181 6.89 20.73 -2.71
N LEU A 182 7.24 19.92 -3.73
CA LEU A 182 6.51 18.73 -4.14
C LEU A 182 6.98 17.53 -3.30
N LEU A 183 6.07 16.63 -2.96
CA LEU A 183 6.36 15.42 -2.19
C LEU A 183 6.13 14.16 -3.02
N LEU A 184 7.09 13.22 -3.02
CA LEU A 184 6.94 11.87 -3.51
C LEU A 184 7.24 10.90 -2.38
N VAL A 185 6.30 9.98 -2.10
CA VAL A 185 6.44 8.96 -1.07
C VAL A 185 6.46 7.57 -1.69
N GLY A 186 7.56 6.84 -1.49
CA GLY A 186 7.72 5.48 -1.97
C GLY A 186 9.18 5.06 -2.09
N SER A 187 9.45 3.75 -1.99
CA SER A 187 10.78 3.19 -2.23
C SER A 187 11.30 3.54 -3.63
N LEU A 188 12.63 3.69 -3.76
CA LEU A 188 13.27 4.03 -5.03
C LEU A 188 13.29 2.81 -5.98
N GLU A 189 12.09 2.31 -6.30
CA GLU A 189 11.88 1.20 -7.24
C GLU A 189 11.61 1.73 -8.66
N PRO A 190 12.08 1.04 -9.73
CA PRO A 190 11.80 1.44 -11.12
C PRO A 190 10.30 1.62 -11.40
N ARG A 191 9.43 0.76 -10.83
CA ARG A 191 7.97 0.84 -11.03
C ARG A 191 7.33 2.12 -10.48
N LYS A 192 7.98 2.80 -9.52
CA LYS A 192 7.50 4.07 -8.95
C LYS A 192 7.72 5.26 -9.88
N ASN A 193 8.44 5.05 -10.99
CA ASN A 193 8.72 6.06 -12.02
C ASN A 193 9.30 7.38 -11.48
N ILE A 194 10.25 7.26 -10.52
CA ILE A 194 10.88 8.43 -9.90
C ILE A 194 11.65 9.28 -10.94
N LEU A 195 12.27 8.63 -11.93
CA LEU A 195 12.93 9.35 -13.01
C LEU A 195 11.95 10.16 -13.86
N GLY A 196 10.75 9.63 -14.12
CA GLY A 196 9.68 10.40 -14.79
C GLY A 196 9.24 11.60 -13.96
N ALA A 197 9.11 11.42 -12.64
CA ALA A 197 8.80 12.50 -11.72
C ALA A 197 9.90 13.58 -11.71
N LEU A 198 11.17 13.18 -11.71
CA LEU A 198 12.31 14.11 -11.75
C LEU A 198 12.39 14.89 -13.08
N ARG A 199 12.13 14.22 -14.23
CA ARG A 199 12.06 14.90 -15.54
C ARG A 199 10.96 15.94 -15.58
N ALA A 200 9.78 15.60 -15.07
CA ALA A 200 8.67 16.55 -15.01
C ALA A 200 8.97 17.70 -14.02
N TYR A 201 9.56 17.41 -12.86
CA TYR A 201 9.99 18.43 -11.91
C TYR A 201 11.02 19.40 -12.52
N GLU A 202 12.04 18.91 -13.23
CA GLU A 202 13.03 19.74 -13.92
C GLU A 202 12.38 20.82 -14.79
N LYS A 203 11.29 20.47 -15.50
CA LYS A 203 10.56 21.38 -16.39
C LYS A 203 9.66 22.37 -15.67
N VAL A 204 9.24 22.08 -14.44
CA VAL A 204 8.30 22.95 -13.69
C VAL A 204 8.95 23.67 -12.52
N ARG A 205 10.22 23.40 -12.19
CA ARG A 205 10.90 23.99 -11.03
C ARG A 205 10.93 25.52 -10.99
N GLY A 206 10.81 26.18 -12.13
CA GLY A 206 10.72 27.61 -12.27
C GLY A 206 9.31 28.21 -12.13
N ALA A 207 8.27 27.38 -12.02
CA ALA A 207 6.89 27.85 -11.88
C ALA A 207 6.60 28.49 -10.51
N VAL A 208 7.35 28.09 -9.49
CA VAL A 208 7.29 28.65 -8.13
C VAL A 208 8.72 28.93 -7.70
N SER A 209 8.94 30.11 -7.09
CA SER A 209 10.26 30.49 -6.58
C SER A 209 10.74 29.52 -5.52
N ASP A 210 11.99 29.08 -5.64
CA ASP A 210 12.66 28.14 -4.71
C ASP A 210 11.93 26.81 -4.49
N LEU A 211 11.16 26.34 -5.49
CA LEU A 211 10.47 25.05 -5.42
C LEU A 211 11.47 23.90 -5.21
N LYS A 212 11.24 23.10 -4.19
CA LYS A 212 12.00 21.87 -3.91
C LYS A 212 11.23 20.62 -4.33
N PHE A 213 11.95 19.50 -4.44
CA PHE A 213 11.34 18.19 -4.60
C PHE A 213 11.85 17.23 -3.50
N VAL A 214 10.97 16.82 -2.63
CA VAL A 214 11.27 15.94 -1.49
C VAL A 214 10.81 14.53 -1.82
N ILE A 215 11.73 13.57 -1.72
CA ILE A 215 11.49 12.15 -1.96
C ILE A 215 11.70 11.40 -0.67
N VAL A 216 10.66 10.72 -0.18
CA VAL A 216 10.66 9.89 1.02
C VAL A 216 10.62 8.43 0.63
N GLY A 217 11.66 7.67 0.92
CA GLY A 217 11.68 6.23 0.64
C GLY A 217 13.05 5.60 0.69
N LYS A 218 13.06 4.28 0.85
CA LYS A 218 14.30 3.49 0.92
C LYS A 218 14.87 3.24 -0.47
N PRO A 219 16.19 3.04 -0.60
CA PRO A 219 16.82 2.48 -1.79
C PRO A 219 16.16 1.14 -2.17
N ALA A 220 15.87 0.94 -3.45
CA ALA A 220 15.22 -0.29 -3.94
C ALA A 220 15.47 -0.55 -5.44
N GLY A 221 16.68 -0.22 -5.92
CA GLY A 221 17.18 -0.58 -7.25
C GLY A 221 17.14 0.53 -8.30
N ALA A 222 16.57 1.70 -8.02
CA ALA A 222 16.62 2.86 -8.92
C ALA A 222 17.55 3.99 -8.43
N GLU A 223 18.13 3.85 -7.24
CA GLU A 223 18.91 4.91 -6.58
C GLU A 223 20.07 5.41 -7.41
N VAL A 224 20.81 4.53 -8.08
CA VAL A 224 21.98 4.92 -8.89
C VAL A 224 21.55 5.83 -10.05
N GLN A 225 20.49 5.46 -10.77
CA GLN A 225 19.97 6.27 -11.87
C GLN A 225 19.37 7.58 -11.38
N VAL A 226 18.67 7.56 -10.23
CA VAL A 226 18.09 8.75 -9.60
C VAL A 226 19.19 9.75 -9.21
N HIS A 227 20.23 9.31 -8.51
CA HIS A 227 21.34 10.18 -8.11
C HIS A 227 22.10 10.72 -9.32
N ARG A 228 22.35 9.89 -10.33
CA ARG A 228 23.00 10.32 -11.57
C ARG A 228 22.20 11.43 -12.26
N PHE A 229 20.89 11.26 -12.41
CA PHE A 229 20.02 12.27 -13.02
C PHE A 229 20.06 13.61 -12.25
N ILE A 230 20.01 13.55 -10.90
CA ILE A 230 20.08 14.74 -10.05
C ILE A 230 21.40 15.49 -10.27
N GLN A 231 22.52 14.79 -10.40
CA GLN A 231 23.83 15.38 -10.65
C GLN A 231 23.93 15.98 -12.06
N GLU A 232 23.57 15.21 -13.11
CA GLU A 232 23.64 15.65 -14.50
C GLU A 232 22.77 16.88 -14.79
N LYS A 233 21.65 17.00 -14.06
CA LYS A 233 20.71 18.12 -14.21
C LYS A 233 20.96 19.29 -13.23
N ASN A 234 22.04 19.22 -12.45
CA ASN A 234 22.37 20.22 -11.42
C ASN A 234 21.19 20.48 -10.46
N LEU A 235 20.53 19.41 -9.99
CA LEU A 235 19.36 19.48 -9.09
C LEU A 235 19.71 19.21 -7.63
N THR A 236 20.98 19.07 -7.26
CA THR A 236 21.44 18.67 -5.93
C THR A 236 20.92 19.58 -4.80
N ASN A 237 20.75 20.87 -5.08
CA ASN A 237 20.24 21.83 -4.09
C ASN A 237 18.70 21.90 -4.04
N GLN A 238 18.01 21.35 -5.03
CA GLN A 238 16.55 21.41 -5.14
C GLN A 238 15.87 20.07 -4.84
N VAL A 239 16.55 18.94 -5.09
CA VAL A 239 15.99 17.62 -4.85
C VAL A 239 16.57 17.02 -3.56
N LYS A 240 15.72 16.59 -2.66
CA LYS A 240 16.09 16.00 -1.37
C LYS A 240 15.53 14.59 -1.23
N ILE A 241 16.41 13.62 -1.09
CA ILE A 241 16.05 12.23 -0.77
C ILE A 241 16.32 12.01 0.72
N ILE A 242 15.29 11.83 1.54
CA ILE A 242 15.41 11.78 3.00
C ILE A 242 15.28 10.35 3.58
N GLY A 243 15.21 9.34 2.71
CA GLY A 243 15.15 7.95 3.16
C GLY A 243 13.81 7.59 3.83
N TYR A 244 13.87 6.70 4.81
CA TYR A 244 12.71 6.30 5.61
C TYR A 244 12.54 7.24 6.80
N VAL A 245 11.31 7.67 7.03
CA VAL A 245 10.91 8.50 8.17
C VAL A 245 9.83 7.78 9.00
N SER A 246 9.59 8.22 10.23
CA SER A 246 8.47 7.72 11.03
C SER A 246 7.13 8.20 10.45
N ASP A 247 6.04 7.56 10.87
CA ASP A 247 4.70 7.97 10.43
C ASP A 247 4.37 9.41 10.88
N GLU A 248 4.80 9.79 12.08
CA GLU A 248 4.62 11.16 12.61
C GLU A 248 5.37 12.20 11.78
N GLU A 249 6.59 11.89 11.36
CA GLU A 249 7.36 12.77 10.47
C GLU A 249 6.72 12.81 9.06
N LEU A 250 6.23 11.66 8.57
CA LEU A 250 5.58 11.57 7.26
C LEU A 250 4.31 12.42 7.20
N VAL A 251 3.49 12.42 8.25
CA VAL A 251 2.30 13.29 8.35
C VAL A 251 2.71 14.76 8.25
N CYS A 252 3.77 15.17 8.96
CA CYS A 252 4.29 16.54 8.88
C CYS A 252 4.75 16.90 7.46
N LEU A 253 5.39 15.95 6.76
CA LEU A 253 5.86 16.15 5.39
C LEU A 253 4.68 16.26 4.39
N TYR A 254 3.59 15.53 4.59
CA TYR A 254 2.38 15.74 3.79
C TYR A 254 1.78 17.13 4.02
N HIS A 255 1.68 17.56 5.27
CA HIS A 255 1.09 18.87 5.58
C HIS A 255 1.93 20.08 5.15
N GLY A 256 3.25 19.93 5.08
CA GLY A 256 4.14 21.00 4.63
C GLY A 256 4.25 21.12 3.11
N ALA A 257 3.83 20.12 2.34
CA ALA A 257 3.97 20.08 0.89
C ALA A 257 2.91 20.95 0.17
N MET A 258 3.24 21.42 -1.04
CA MET A 258 2.27 22.07 -1.94
C MET A 258 1.37 21.06 -2.65
N ALA A 259 1.97 19.96 -3.08
CA ALA A 259 1.26 18.84 -3.74
C ALA A 259 2.11 17.56 -3.64
N TYR A 260 1.44 16.41 -3.78
CA TYR A 260 2.16 15.15 -3.94
C TYR A 260 2.15 14.66 -5.39
N LEU A 261 3.18 13.88 -5.73
CA LEU A 261 3.34 13.29 -7.07
C LEU A 261 3.49 11.78 -6.96
N MET A 262 2.63 11.02 -7.63
CA MET A 262 2.63 9.55 -7.63
C MET A 262 2.48 9.01 -9.05
N LEU A 263 3.60 8.79 -9.75
CA LEU A 263 3.63 8.35 -11.15
C LEU A 263 3.87 6.84 -11.32
N SER A 264 3.51 6.04 -10.32
CA SER A 264 3.75 4.60 -10.36
C SER A 264 3.06 3.93 -11.55
N TYR A 265 3.76 2.99 -12.18
CA TYR A 265 3.19 2.12 -13.21
C TYR A 265 2.28 1.04 -12.62
N TYR A 266 2.54 0.63 -11.38
CA TYR A 266 1.78 -0.42 -10.72
C TYR A 266 1.77 -0.26 -9.20
N GLU A 267 0.56 -0.33 -8.62
CA GLU A 267 0.29 -0.39 -7.18
C GLU A 267 -0.83 -1.39 -6.90
N GLY A 268 -0.76 -2.07 -5.77
CA GLY A 268 -1.87 -2.92 -5.32
C GLY A 268 -3.05 -2.12 -4.78
N PHE A 269 -2.76 -0.97 -4.15
CA PHE A 269 -3.77 -0.05 -3.64
C PHE A 269 -3.35 1.40 -3.83
N GLY A 270 -2.26 1.85 -3.21
CA GLY A 270 -1.81 3.24 -3.30
C GLY A 270 -1.95 3.99 -1.99
N TYR A 271 -1.47 3.41 -0.89
CA TYR A 271 -1.48 4.07 0.42
C TYR A 271 -0.98 5.51 0.40
N PRO A 272 0.15 5.86 -0.29
CA PRO A 272 0.62 7.24 -0.29
C PRO A 272 -0.38 8.23 -0.89
N VAL A 273 -1.23 7.81 -1.85
CA VAL A 273 -2.33 8.62 -2.38
C VAL A 273 -3.39 8.84 -1.31
N LEU A 274 -3.81 7.76 -0.65
CA LEU A 274 -4.81 7.83 0.41
C LEU A 274 -4.32 8.68 1.60
N GLU A 275 -3.04 8.56 1.98
CA GLU A 275 -2.41 9.35 3.05
C GLU A 275 -2.36 10.84 2.69
N GLY A 276 -1.92 11.17 1.46
CA GLY A 276 -1.93 12.55 0.97
C GLY A 276 -3.34 13.15 0.97
N MET A 277 -4.32 12.39 0.48
CA MET A 277 -5.73 12.81 0.51
C MET A 277 -6.24 13.01 1.94
N ALA A 278 -5.90 12.14 2.88
CA ALA A 278 -6.29 12.24 4.29
C ALA A 278 -5.70 13.49 4.97
N CYS A 279 -4.52 13.94 4.54
CA CYS A 279 -3.94 15.21 4.95
C CYS A 279 -4.50 16.42 4.20
N GLY A 280 -5.46 16.24 3.28
CA GLY A 280 -5.99 17.31 2.43
C GLY A 280 -4.98 17.84 1.40
N LEU A 281 -3.92 17.10 1.10
CA LEU A 281 -2.91 17.50 0.14
C LEU A 281 -3.37 17.18 -1.29
N PRO A 282 -3.39 18.13 -2.23
CA PRO A 282 -3.71 17.87 -3.62
C PRO A 282 -2.58 17.09 -4.33
N GLY A 283 -2.92 16.30 -5.34
CA GLY A 283 -1.94 15.45 -6.00
C GLY A 283 -2.05 15.33 -7.52
N VAL A 284 -0.92 14.94 -8.14
CA VAL A 284 -0.85 14.45 -9.51
C VAL A 284 -0.54 12.97 -9.46
N VAL A 285 -1.42 12.16 -10.01
CA VAL A 285 -1.45 10.70 -9.80
C VAL A 285 -1.53 9.97 -11.14
N SER A 286 -0.78 8.89 -11.28
CA SER A 286 -0.84 8.02 -12.45
C SER A 286 -2.25 7.43 -12.66
N ASN A 287 -2.67 7.33 -13.91
CA ASN A 287 -3.92 6.67 -14.31
C ASN A 287 -3.79 5.14 -14.43
N ARG A 288 -2.74 4.53 -13.85
CA ARG A 288 -2.46 3.09 -13.94
C ARG A 288 -2.86 2.34 -12.67
N SER A 289 -3.14 1.04 -12.86
CA SER A 289 -3.37 0.09 -11.76
C SER A 289 -4.53 0.52 -10.84
N SER A 290 -4.34 0.49 -9.52
CA SER A 290 -5.33 0.88 -8.51
C SER A 290 -5.40 2.39 -8.24
N LEU A 291 -4.48 3.17 -8.76
CA LEU A 291 -4.36 4.59 -8.42
C LEU A 291 -5.58 5.43 -8.81
N PRO A 292 -6.19 5.27 -10.03
CA PRO A 292 -7.43 5.96 -10.37
C PRO A 292 -8.60 5.60 -9.47
N GLU A 293 -8.65 4.34 -9.04
CA GLU A 293 -9.69 3.80 -8.17
C GLU A 293 -9.64 4.43 -6.77
N VAL A 294 -8.43 4.70 -6.25
CA VAL A 294 -8.24 5.37 -4.97
C VAL A 294 -8.42 6.87 -5.09
N ALA A 295 -7.79 7.50 -6.07
CA ALA A 295 -7.81 8.95 -6.22
C ALA A 295 -9.19 9.50 -6.66
N GLY A 296 -9.91 8.78 -7.54
CA GLY A 296 -11.14 9.30 -8.12
C GLY A 296 -10.92 10.62 -8.83
N ASP A 297 -11.75 11.62 -8.54
CA ASP A 297 -11.64 13.00 -9.02
C ASP A 297 -10.94 13.94 -8.01
N ALA A 298 -10.38 13.38 -6.95
CA ALA A 298 -9.67 14.12 -5.90
C ALA A 298 -8.19 14.39 -6.22
N ALA A 299 -7.71 13.95 -7.38
CA ALA A 299 -6.37 14.24 -7.89
C ALA A 299 -6.38 14.43 -9.41
N LEU A 300 -5.35 15.06 -9.95
CA LEU A 300 -5.15 15.14 -11.39
C LEU A 300 -4.57 13.81 -11.89
N LEU A 301 -5.38 13.06 -12.64
CA LEU A 301 -4.97 11.78 -13.23
C LEU A 301 -4.19 12.00 -14.53
N VAL A 302 -3.02 11.40 -14.64
CA VAL A 302 -2.12 11.54 -15.79
C VAL A 302 -1.61 10.18 -16.27
N ASP A 303 -1.32 10.06 -17.57
CA ASP A 303 -0.54 8.93 -18.07
C ASP A 303 0.93 9.11 -17.67
N PRO A 304 1.53 8.21 -16.87
CA PRO A 304 2.91 8.32 -16.41
C PRO A 304 3.95 8.25 -17.54
N ASP A 305 3.57 7.78 -18.74
CA ASP A 305 4.41 7.76 -19.94
C ASP A 305 4.27 9.06 -20.78
N ASN A 306 3.25 9.88 -20.52
CA ASN A 306 3.03 11.16 -21.20
C ASN A 306 3.62 12.32 -20.38
N GLU A 307 4.91 12.59 -20.59
CA GLU A 307 5.63 13.65 -19.86
C GLU A 307 4.98 15.02 -19.98
N SER A 308 4.45 15.38 -21.17
CA SER A 308 3.76 16.66 -21.38
C SER A 308 2.49 16.80 -20.55
N GLN A 309 1.71 15.73 -20.42
CA GLN A 309 0.53 15.71 -19.56
C GLN A 309 0.91 15.85 -18.07
N VAL A 310 1.97 15.16 -17.63
CA VAL A 310 2.48 15.28 -16.26
C VAL A 310 2.94 16.70 -15.98
N VAL A 311 3.71 17.30 -16.88
CA VAL A 311 4.21 18.68 -16.76
C VAL A 311 3.06 19.69 -16.73
N SER A 312 2.04 19.53 -17.57
CA SER A 312 0.87 20.41 -17.57
C SER A 312 0.14 20.32 -16.22
N ALA A 313 -0.19 19.12 -15.77
CA ALA A 313 -0.87 18.91 -14.48
C ALA A 313 -0.08 19.47 -13.29
N LEU A 314 1.26 19.31 -13.30
CA LEU A 314 2.12 19.91 -12.28
C LEU A 314 2.12 21.44 -12.32
N LYS A 315 2.14 22.06 -13.52
CA LYS A 315 2.05 23.52 -13.64
C LYS A 315 0.71 24.03 -13.10
N ASP A 316 -0.38 23.38 -13.49
CA ASP A 316 -1.72 23.76 -13.06
C ASP A 316 -1.84 23.71 -11.52
N ILE A 317 -1.41 22.60 -10.89
CA ILE A 317 -1.49 22.45 -9.44
C ILE A 317 -0.53 23.38 -8.68
N LEU A 318 0.60 23.78 -9.28
CA LEU A 318 1.57 24.68 -8.66
C LEU A 318 1.11 26.15 -8.70
N VAL A 319 0.46 26.57 -9.80
CA VAL A 319 0.11 27.97 -10.04
C VAL A 319 -1.31 28.29 -9.56
N ASP A 320 -2.27 27.39 -9.79
CA ASP A 320 -3.68 27.63 -9.47
C ASP A 320 -4.01 27.21 -8.02
N SER A 321 -4.12 28.20 -7.14
CA SER A 321 -4.51 28.00 -5.73
C SER A 321 -5.96 27.56 -5.56
N ARG A 322 -6.87 27.97 -6.46
CA ARG A 322 -8.29 27.56 -6.43
C ARG A 322 -8.43 26.07 -6.78
N LEU A 323 -7.66 25.63 -7.78
CA LEU A 323 -7.59 24.20 -8.13
C LEU A 323 -7.09 23.37 -6.95
N ARG A 324 -6.00 23.79 -6.29
CA ARG A 324 -5.49 23.10 -5.09
C ARG A 324 -6.54 23.01 -3.98
N GLN A 325 -7.24 24.10 -3.71
CA GLN A 325 -8.29 24.12 -2.70
C GLN A 325 -9.47 23.19 -3.05
N SER A 326 -9.90 23.20 -4.31
CA SER A 326 -10.94 22.30 -4.80
C SER A 326 -10.55 20.83 -4.66
N LEU A 327 -9.33 20.47 -5.09
CA LEU A 327 -8.81 19.09 -4.96
C LEU A 327 -8.65 18.67 -3.50
N ALA A 328 -8.25 19.59 -2.59
CA ALA A 328 -8.12 19.30 -1.18
C ALA A 328 -9.48 18.96 -0.54
N VAL A 329 -10.54 19.69 -0.87
CA VAL A 329 -11.91 19.38 -0.41
C VAL A 329 -12.36 18.01 -0.89
N LYS A 330 -12.23 17.75 -2.20
CA LYS A 330 -12.57 16.44 -2.80
C LYS A 330 -11.75 15.31 -2.18
N ALA A 331 -10.48 15.55 -1.86
CA ALA A 331 -9.60 14.56 -1.24
C ALA A 331 -10.13 14.14 0.14
N LEU A 332 -10.52 15.09 0.98
CA LEU A 332 -11.09 14.81 2.30
C LEU A 332 -12.42 14.08 2.21
N GLU A 333 -13.29 14.45 1.26
CA GLU A 333 -14.55 13.75 1.01
C GLU A 333 -14.30 12.31 0.55
N ARG A 334 -13.38 12.12 -0.41
CA ARG A 334 -13.03 10.82 -0.97
C ARG A 334 -12.48 9.86 0.08
N VAL A 335 -11.66 10.33 1.01
CA VAL A 335 -11.11 9.51 2.11
C VAL A 335 -12.20 8.87 2.94
N GLY A 336 -13.37 9.50 3.10
CA GLY A 336 -14.53 8.94 3.81
C GLY A 336 -15.05 7.61 3.24
N GLU A 337 -14.72 7.30 1.99
CA GLU A 337 -15.04 5.99 1.38
C GLU A 337 -14.10 4.88 1.85
N PHE A 338 -12.88 5.21 2.29
CA PHE A 338 -11.82 4.29 2.72
C PHE A 338 -11.74 4.22 4.25
N SER A 339 -12.76 3.62 4.86
CA SER A 339 -12.87 3.50 6.31
C SER A 339 -12.39 2.14 6.79
N LEU A 340 -11.51 2.13 7.80
CA LEU A 340 -11.07 0.89 8.46
C LEU A 340 -12.25 0.16 9.10
N GLU A 341 -13.23 0.88 9.63
CA GLU A 341 -14.46 0.33 10.16
C GLU A 341 -15.28 -0.41 9.10
N LYS A 342 -15.46 0.20 7.90
CA LYS A 342 -16.14 -0.46 6.77
C LYS A 342 -15.37 -1.73 6.35
N ALA A 343 -14.05 -1.67 6.29
CA ALA A 343 -13.20 -2.81 5.98
C ALA A 343 -13.36 -3.94 7.00
N ALA A 344 -13.31 -3.63 8.29
CA ALA A 344 -13.47 -4.59 9.39
C ALA A 344 -14.84 -5.26 9.37
N LYS A 345 -15.92 -4.51 9.18
CA LYS A 345 -17.29 -5.05 9.05
C LYS A 345 -17.41 -5.99 7.86
N LYS A 346 -16.88 -5.59 6.69
CA LYS A 346 -16.88 -6.44 5.48
C LYS A 346 -16.05 -7.69 5.67
N MET A 347 -14.86 -7.59 6.28
CA MET A 347 -14.00 -8.74 6.62
C MET A 347 -14.71 -9.72 7.56
N SER A 348 -15.37 -9.25 8.63
CA SER A 348 -16.13 -10.07 9.54
C SER A 348 -17.26 -10.84 8.83
N THR A 349 -17.96 -10.17 7.91
CA THR A 349 -19.00 -10.79 7.06
C THR A 349 -18.41 -11.89 6.17
N ILE A 350 -17.27 -11.63 5.52
CA ILE A 350 -16.57 -12.61 4.68
C ILE A 350 -16.14 -13.82 5.51
N PHE A 351 -15.60 -13.60 6.71
CA PHE A 351 -15.22 -14.70 7.61
C PHE A 351 -16.43 -15.57 7.96
N TYR A 352 -17.52 -14.94 8.37
CA TYR A 352 -18.74 -15.65 8.73
C TYR A 352 -19.30 -16.48 7.57
N GLN A 353 -19.46 -15.87 6.39
CA GLN A 353 -19.95 -16.56 5.20
C GLN A 353 -19.05 -17.71 4.79
N THR A 354 -17.72 -17.52 4.84
CA THR A 354 -16.77 -18.56 4.42
C THR A 354 -16.73 -19.72 5.39
N ALA A 355 -16.80 -19.46 6.71
CA ALA A 355 -16.84 -20.51 7.72
C ALA A 355 -18.11 -21.37 7.60
N HIS A 356 -19.24 -20.78 7.23
CA HIS A 356 -20.54 -21.50 7.18
C HIS A 356 -20.88 -22.04 5.80
N ALA A 357 -20.23 -21.58 4.73
CA ALA A 357 -20.39 -22.16 3.39
C ALA A 357 -19.93 -23.63 3.29
N GLY A 358 -19.10 -24.08 4.25
CA GLY A 358 -18.65 -25.48 4.40
C GLY A 358 -19.59 -26.39 5.21
N GLY A 359 -20.74 -25.90 5.66
CA GLY A 359 -21.70 -26.63 6.50
C GLY A 359 -22.44 -27.81 5.83
N ALA A 360 -21.98 -28.23 4.65
CA ALA A 360 -22.43 -29.46 3.99
C ALA A 360 -21.26 -30.40 3.70
N ARG A 361 -20.29 -30.52 4.63
CA ARG A 361 -19.36 -31.66 4.58
C ARG A 361 -19.95 -32.77 5.44
N PRO A 362 -20.19 -33.97 4.84
CA PRO A 362 -20.75 -35.11 5.54
C PRO A 362 -19.85 -35.60 6.67
#